data_1d0611ed12b251ec6e208d67d65fc530
#
_entry.id   1d0611ed12b251ec6e208d67d65fc530
#
_cell.length_a   1.000
_cell.length_b   1.000
_cell.length_c   1.000
_cell.angle_alpha   90.00
_cell.angle_beta   90.00
_cell.angle_gamma   90.00
#
_symmetry.space_group_name_H-M   'P 1'
#
loop_
_entity.id
_entity.type
_entity.pdbx_description
1 polymer ?
#
loop_
_entity_poly.entity_id
_entity_poly.type
_entity_poly.pdbx_seq_one_letter_code
_entity_poly.pdbx_strand_id
1 'polypeptide(L)'
;MKIKYIRWSTLSQSGSRQLLDNREYDLIAQEQISGSIAFAKRPQGAAVLKLIEAGKVADLYVEEFSRLGRNAFDTLTTLKVCEEQGVNVHIQNMNLDSIVDGKPNPIFKLFSHIVSVIAEQEKELIRERTEAGKVAARNNGVVFGRKAGSNERKVDFLNKENNKLILRYLNEGKTTIREIAKITDASTATIMKVKKVAIETKQLKVA
;
A
#
# COMPACT_ATOMS: atom_id res chain seq x y z
N MET A 1 17.99 1.39 20.01
CA MET A 1 18.92 0.61 19.17
C MET A 1 19.43 1.46 18.02
N LYS A 2 20.71 1.29 17.65
CA LYS A 2 21.30 1.85 16.43
C LYS A 2 21.29 0.77 15.34
N ILE A 3 20.57 1.00 14.27
CA ILE A 3 20.44 0.04 13.17
C ILE A 3 21.13 0.59 11.93
N LYS A 4 21.97 -0.21 11.27
CA LYS A 4 22.49 0.07 9.93
C LYS A 4 21.75 -0.79 8.91
N TYR A 5 21.09 -0.17 7.93
CA TYR A 5 20.45 -0.86 6.84
C TYR A 5 21.29 -0.80 5.57
N ILE A 6 21.60 -1.96 5.00
CA ILE A 6 22.44 -2.12 3.81
C ILE A 6 21.67 -2.89 2.74
N ARG A 7 21.64 -2.36 1.51
CA ARG A 7 21.04 -3.04 0.36
C ARG A 7 21.95 -2.98 -0.87
N TRP A 8 22.10 -4.11 -1.56
CA TRP A 8 22.75 -4.17 -2.86
C TRP A 8 21.92 -4.99 -3.84
N SER A 9 22.09 -4.75 -5.15
CA SER A 9 21.26 -5.35 -6.21
C SER A 9 21.93 -6.49 -6.97
N THR A 10 23.26 -6.56 -6.98
CA THR A 10 24.07 -7.53 -7.75
C THR A 10 25.27 -8.03 -6.97
N LEU A 11 25.71 -9.27 -7.28
CA LEU A 11 26.89 -9.88 -6.68
C LEU A 11 28.20 -9.08 -6.87
N SER A 12 28.28 -8.25 -7.93
CA SER A 12 29.47 -7.42 -8.21
C SER A 12 29.56 -6.14 -7.36
N GLN A 13 28.45 -5.72 -6.74
CA GLN A 13 28.44 -4.65 -5.75
C GLN A 13 28.51 -5.28 -4.37
N SER A 14 29.70 -5.81 -4.01
CA SER A 14 29.91 -6.28 -2.65
C SER A 14 29.62 -5.13 -1.68
N GLY A 15 28.73 -5.37 -0.71
CA GLY A 15 28.43 -4.40 0.37
C GLY A 15 29.64 -4.08 1.25
N SER A 16 30.82 -4.59 0.89
CA SER A 16 32.09 -4.40 1.58
C SER A 16 32.45 -2.92 1.77
N ARG A 17 32.12 -2.05 0.82
CA ARG A 17 32.34 -0.59 0.98
C ARG A 17 31.48 0.03 2.08
N GLN A 18 30.29 -0.51 2.29
CA GLN A 18 29.32 -0.03 3.31
C GLN A 18 29.65 -0.61 4.70
N LEU A 19 30.44 -1.66 4.77
CA LEU A 19 30.92 -2.28 6.01
C LEU A 19 32.18 -1.63 6.55
N LEU A 20 32.89 -0.78 5.79
CA LEU A 20 34.09 -0.07 6.21
C LEU A 20 33.82 1.09 7.20
N ASP A 21 32.65 1.11 7.81
CA ASP A 21 32.28 2.09 8.83
C ASP A 21 32.71 1.57 10.21
N ASN A 22 33.54 2.33 10.91
CA ASN A 22 34.09 1.97 12.24
C ASN A 22 33.08 2.22 13.38
N ARG A 23 31.83 2.56 13.08
CA ARG A 23 30.80 2.78 14.10
C ARG A 23 30.25 1.44 14.59
N GLU A 24 29.93 1.39 15.88
CA GLU A 24 29.24 0.24 16.45
C GLU A 24 27.72 0.36 16.24
N TYR A 25 27.11 -0.71 15.75
CA TYR A 25 25.68 -0.86 15.52
C TYR A 25 25.14 -2.02 16.33
N ASP A 26 23.97 -1.84 16.93
CA ASP A 26 23.28 -2.93 17.64
C ASP A 26 22.76 -3.99 16.65
N LEU A 27 22.41 -3.56 15.43
CA LEU A 27 21.93 -4.45 14.36
C LEU A 27 22.39 -3.94 12.99
N ILE A 28 22.92 -4.86 12.18
CA ILE A 28 23.18 -4.62 10.76
C ILE A 28 22.15 -5.42 9.96
N ALA A 29 21.15 -4.74 9.43
CA ALA A 29 20.11 -5.30 8.57
C ALA A 29 20.60 -5.23 7.11
N GLN A 30 21.05 -6.35 6.57
CA GLN A 30 21.62 -6.39 5.21
C GLN A 30 20.83 -7.33 4.31
N GLU A 31 20.62 -6.93 3.05
CA GLU A 31 19.92 -7.75 2.08
C GLU A 31 20.34 -7.50 0.63
N GLN A 32 20.32 -8.60 -0.14
CA GLN A 32 20.54 -8.56 -1.58
C GLN A 32 19.19 -8.59 -2.28
N ILE A 33 18.69 -7.41 -2.68
CA ILE A 33 17.38 -7.29 -3.28
C ILE A 33 17.32 -6.11 -4.25
N SER A 34 16.47 -6.22 -5.29
CA SER A 34 16.27 -5.15 -6.25
C SER A 34 15.71 -3.88 -5.59
N GLY A 35 16.23 -2.71 -6.00
CA GLY A 35 15.72 -1.42 -5.57
C GLY A 35 14.27 -1.13 -6.00
N SER A 36 13.73 -1.87 -6.98
CA SER A 36 12.34 -1.73 -7.43
C SER A 36 11.29 -2.26 -6.43
N ILE A 37 11.74 -3.00 -5.40
CA ILE A 37 10.86 -3.51 -4.35
C ILE A 37 10.70 -2.45 -3.27
N ALA A 38 9.46 -2.16 -2.86
CA ALA A 38 9.15 -1.21 -1.80
C ALA A 38 9.82 -1.62 -0.48
N PHE A 39 10.26 -0.63 0.33
CA PHE A 39 11.00 -0.88 1.57
C PHE A 39 10.24 -1.81 2.53
N ALA A 40 8.96 -1.57 2.73
CA ALA A 40 8.09 -2.39 3.57
C ALA A 40 7.88 -3.84 3.07
N LYS A 41 8.19 -4.12 1.79
CA LYS A 41 8.10 -5.46 1.18
C LYS A 41 9.43 -6.20 1.13
N ARG A 42 10.53 -5.53 1.50
CA ARG A 42 11.84 -6.16 1.60
C ARG A 42 11.95 -6.90 2.92
N PRO A 43 12.49 -8.12 2.98
CA PRO A 43 12.60 -8.90 4.22
C PRO A 43 13.23 -8.13 5.37
N GLN A 44 14.42 -7.53 5.16
CA GLN A 44 15.11 -6.76 6.19
C GLN A 44 14.47 -5.37 6.38
N GLY A 45 14.00 -4.73 5.31
CA GLY A 45 13.25 -3.48 5.40
C GLY A 45 12.01 -3.60 6.27
N ALA A 46 11.20 -4.65 6.07
CA ALA A 46 10.02 -4.93 6.88
C ALA A 46 10.36 -5.23 8.36
N ALA A 47 11.47 -5.96 8.59
CA ALA A 47 11.94 -6.23 9.95
C ALA A 47 12.36 -4.95 10.68
N VAL A 48 13.08 -4.04 9.98
CA VAL A 48 13.47 -2.74 10.51
C VAL A 48 12.24 -1.88 10.83
N LEU A 49 11.24 -1.82 9.93
CA LEU A 49 9.99 -1.08 10.19
C LEU A 49 9.25 -1.58 11.42
N LYS A 50 9.14 -2.90 11.60
CA LYS A 50 8.53 -3.48 12.82
C LYS A 50 9.26 -3.07 14.11
N LEU A 51 10.58 -2.98 14.06
CA LEU A 51 11.37 -2.51 15.21
C LEU A 51 11.16 -1.02 15.48
N ILE A 52 11.04 -0.21 14.43
CA ILE A 52 10.73 1.22 14.51
C ILE A 52 9.33 1.41 15.12
N GLU A 53 8.30 0.74 14.58
CA GLU A 53 6.93 0.80 15.08
C GLU A 53 6.79 0.32 16.53
N ALA A 54 7.66 -0.62 16.93
CA ALA A 54 7.74 -1.08 18.32
C ALA A 54 8.51 -0.11 19.27
N GLY A 55 8.95 1.06 18.78
CA GLY A 55 9.70 2.07 19.55
C GLY A 55 11.10 1.61 20.01
N LYS A 56 11.68 0.60 19.35
CA LYS A 56 12.97 0.03 19.76
C LYS A 56 14.19 0.68 19.08
N VAL A 57 13.96 1.48 18.03
CA VAL A 57 15.02 2.10 17.22
C VAL A 57 15.17 3.56 17.61
N ALA A 58 16.37 3.98 17.94
CA ALA A 58 16.73 5.38 18.16
C ALA A 58 17.35 6.00 16.89
N ASP A 59 18.23 5.24 16.23
CA ASP A 59 19.01 5.72 15.09
C ASP A 59 18.95 4.70 13.94
N LEU A 60 18.65 5.17 12.73
CA LEU A 60 18.67 4.40 11.50
C LEU A 60 19.73 4.97 10.55
N TYR A 61 20.75 4.21 10.26
CA TYR A 61 21.83 4.56 9.34
C TYR A 61 21.62 3.93 7.98
N VAL A 62 21.67 4.75 6.94
CA VAL A 62 21.64 4.30 5.53
C VAL A 62 22.68 5.07 4.74
N GLU A 63 23.20 4.45 3.68
CA GLU A 63 24.17 5.11 2.81
C GLU A 63 23.59 6.31 2.07
N GLU A 64 22.39 6.14 1.51
CA GLU A 64 21.70 7.14 0.70
C GLU A 64 20.18 7.00 0.79
N PHE A 65 19.45 8.04 0.45
CA PHE A 65 17.97 8.05 0.44
C PHE A 65 17.35 6.91 -0.37
N SER A 66 17.97 6.51 -1.48
CA SER A 66 17.50 5.43 -2.36
C SER A 66 17.46 4.04 -1.67
N ARG A 67 18.07 3.89 -0.51
CA ARG A 67 17.98 2.66 0.31
C ARG A 67 16.64 2.54 1.00
N LEU A 68 16.00 3.66 1.34
CA LEU A 68 14.75 3.72 2.09
C LEU A 68 13.47 3.52 1.26
N GLY A 69 13.58 3.40 -0.04
CA GLY A 69 12.42 3.22 -0.91
C GLY A 69 12.76 2.71 -2.31
N ARG A 70 11.73 2.40 -3.10
CA ARG A 70 11.84 2.05 -4.52
C ARG A 70 11.73 3.28 -5.44
N ASN A 71 11.14 4.36 -4.94
CA ASN A 71 10.95 5.65 -5.59
C ASN A 71 10.83 6.73 -4.52
N ALA A 72 10.73 7.99 -4.92
CA ALA A 72 10.66 9.12 -4.00
C ALA A 72 9.48 9.01 -3.02
N PHE A 73 8.30 8.59 -3.48
CA PHE A 73 7.11 8.41 -2.63
C PHE A 73 7.31 7.36 -1.53
N ASP A 74 7.87 6.20 -1.88
CA ASP A 74 8.13 5.11 -0.93
C ASP A 74 9.20 5.52 0.11
N THR A 75 10.24 6.26 -0.33
CA THR A 75 11.25 6.86 0.58
C THR A 75 10.62 7.81 1.58
N LEU A 76 9.76 8.73 1.13
CA LEU A 76 9.04 9.65 2.03
C LEU A 76 8.14 8.92 3.01
N THR A 77 7.45 7.85 2.57
CA THR A 77 6.62 7.04 3.45
C THR A 77 7.46 6.43 4.58
N THR A 78 8.63 5.90 4.26
CA THR A 78 9.56 5.35 5.27
C THR A 78 10.08 6.44 6.21
N LEU A 79 10.49 7.60 5.67
CA LEU A 79 10.96 8.73 6.47
C LEU A 79 9.89 9.25 7.43
N LYS A 80 8.63 9.29 6.99
CA LYS A 80 7.49 9.71 7.81
C LYS A 80 7.29 8.76 9.00
N VAL A 81 7.37 7.47 8.79
CA VAL A 81 7.30 6.48 9.87
C VAL A 81 8.45 6.70 10.88
N CYS A 82 9.67 6.97 10.39
CA CYS A 82 10.80 7.29 11.26
C CYS A 82 10.55 8.57 12.07
N GLU A 83 10.04 9.62 11.45
CA GLU A 83 9.74 10.90 12.11
C GLU A 83 8.65 10.75 13.18
N GLU A 84 7.54 10.04 12.86
CA GLU A 84 6.44 9.78 13.80
C GLU A 84 6.86 8.98 15.03
N GLN A 85 7.88 8.11 14.88
CA GLN A 85 8.45 7.31 15.97
C GLN A 85 9.69 7.96 16.64
N GLY A 86 10.06 9.19 16.23
CA GLY A 86 11.19 9.91 16.78
C GLY A 86 12.55 9.30 16.46
N VAL A 87 12.65 8.50 15.39
CA VAL A 87 13.90 7.86 14.96
C VAL A 87 14.77 8.87 14.22
N ASN A 88 16.03 9.00 14.64
CA ASN A 88 17.01 9.80 13.92
C ASN A 88 17.54 9.04 12.69
N VAL A 89 17.30 9.56 11.50
CA VAL A 89 17.76 8.98 10.24
C VAL A 89 19.07 9.64 9.81
N HIS A 90 20.10 8.83 9.59
CA HIS A 90 21.44 9.26 9.18
C HIS A 90 21.71 8.84 7.72
N ILE A 91 21.82 9.83 6.83
CA ILE A 91 22.21 9.64 5.42
C ILE A 91 23.72 9.80 5.30
N GLN A 92 24.44 8.69 5.27
CA GLN A 92 25.90 8.65 5.46
C GLN A 92 26.68 9.34 4.31
N ASN A 93 26.27 9.16 3.04
CA ASN A 93 26.96 9.75 1.90
C ASN A 93 26.87 11.28 1.85
N MET A 94 25.91 11.87 2.56
CA MET A 94 25.69 13.33 2.64
C MET A 94 26.06 13.89 4.01
N ASN A 95 26.45 13.04 4.96
CA ASN A 95 26.62 13.40 6.36
C ASN A 95 25.46 14.22 6.92
N LEU A 96 24.22 13.74 6.64
CA LEU A 96 22.99 14.45 6.90
C LEU A 96 22.11 13.66 7.87
N ASP A 97 21.82 14.26 9.02
CA ASP A 97 21.01 13.67 10.08
C ASP A 97 19.64 14.35 10.13
N SER A 98 18.59 13.59 10.39
CA SER A 98 17.22 14.12 10.51
C SER A 98 17.00 14.91 11.80
N ILE A 99 17.77 14.60 12.84
CA ILE A 99 17.74 15.27 14.14
C ILE A 99 19.19 15.68 14.51
N VAL A 100 19.38 16.94 14.91
CA VAL A 100 20.65 17.50 15.41
C VAL A 100 20.35 18.22 16.71
N ASP A 101 21.14 17.95 17.75
CA ASP A 101 20.98 18.53 19.10
C ASP A 101 19.55 18.39 19.65
N GLY A 102 18.93 17.24 19.41
CA GLY A 102 17.54 16.93 19.84
C GLY A 102 16.45 17.69 19.10
N LYS A 103 16.80 18.43 18.03
CA LYS A 103 15.85 19.20 17.21
C LYS A 103 15.83 18.70 15.76
N PRO A 104 14.68 18.77 15.08
CA PRO A 104 14.60 18.46 13.67
C PRO A 104 15.55 19.34 12.85
N ASN A 105 16.37 18.70 12.00
CA ASN A 105 17.34 19.38 11.16
C ASN A 105 16.64 20.10 9.98
N PRO A 106 16.75 21.45 9.87
CA PRO A 106 16.12 22.20 8.77
C PRO A 106 16.61 21.77 7.37
N ILE A 107 17.89 21.40 7.26
CA ILE A 107 18.47 20.94 6.00
C ILE A 107 17.86 19.60 5.58
N PHE A 108 17.70 18.67 6.52
CA PHE A 108 17.04 17.39 6.26
C PHE A 108 15.58 17.59 5.81
N LYS A 109 14.85 18.52 6.46
CA LYS A 109 13.49 18.89 6.05
C LYS A 109 13.45 19.45 4.64
N LEU A 110 14.39 20.31 4.28
CA LEU A 110 14.49 20.84 2.91
C LEU A 110 14.70 19.71 1.90
N PHE A 111 15.62 18.78 2.15
CA PHE A 111 15.81 17.60 1.29
C PHE A 111 14.55 16.74 1.20
N SER A 112 13.86 16.49 2.28
CA SER A 112 12.58 15.76 2.27
C SER A 112 11.53 16.46 1.42
N HIS A 113 11.46 17.79 1.44
CA HIS A 113 10.58 18.58 0.56
C HIS A 113 10.97 18.44 -0.92
N ILE A 114 12.26 18.49 -1.25
CA ILE A 114 12.72 18.27 -2.64
C ILE A 114 12.32 16.87 -3.12
N VAL A 115 12.53 15.84 -2.30
CA VAL A 115 12.11 14.46 -2.61
C VAL A 115 10.59 14.37 -2.80
N SER A 116 9.80 15.14 -2.03
CA SER A 116 8.34 15.22 -2.18
C SER A 116 7.93 15.80 -3.52
N VAL A 117 8.56 16.91 -3.94
CA VAL A 117 8.29 17.54 -5.25
C VAL A 117 8.62 16.57 -6.40
N ILE A 118 9.75 15.84 -6.29
CA ILE A 118 10.12 14.82 -7.28
C ILE A 118 9.07 13.71 -7.32
N ALA A 119 8.59 13.24 -6.18
CA ALA A 119 7.54 12.20 -6.11
C ALA A 119 6.22 12.65 -6.75
N GLU A 120 5.84 13.91 -6.58
CA GLU A 120 4.66 14.50 -7.22
C GLU A 120 4.82 14.57 -8.73
N GLN A 121 5.99 15.03 -9.21
CA GLN A 121 6.30 15.07 -10.65
C GLN A 121 6.31 13.67 -11.28
N GLU A 122 6.94 12.67 -10.64
CA GLU A 122 6.89 11.28 -11.12
C GLU A 122 5.45 10.77 -11.27
N LYS A 123 4.58 11.05 -10.28
CA LYS A 123 3.17 10.68 -10.32
C LYS A 123 2.43 11.34 -11.47
N GLU A 124 2.65 12.63 -11.72
CA GLU A 124 2.00 13.34 -12.81
C GLU A 124 2.46 12.82 -14.19
N LEU A 125 3.76 12.58 -14.38
CA LEU A 125 4.28 11.98 -15.61
C LEU A 125 3.70 10.59 -15.88
N ILE A 126 3.51 9.77 -14.84
CA ILE A 126 2.86 8.45 -14.98
C ILE A 126 1.39 8.62 -15.39
N ARG A 127 0.69 9.60 -14.81
CA ARG A 127 -0.69 9.92 -15.14
C ARG A 127 -0.83 10.36 -16.60
N GLU A 128 0.00 11.31 -17.05
CA GLU A 128 0.02 11.80 -18.43
C GLU A 128 0.27 10.67 -19.43
N ARG A 129 1.28 9.81 -19.17
CA ARG A 129 1.56 8.64 -20.02
C ARG A 129 0.38 7.67 -20.07
N THR A 130 -0.27 7.46 -18.93
CA THR A 130 -1.43 6.57 -18.83
C THR A 130 -2.61 7.11 -19.61
N GLU A 131 -2.90 8.42 -19.52
CA GLU A 131 -3.98 9.06 -20.26
C GLU A 131 -3.69 9.08 -21.78
N ALA A 132 -2.47 9.42 -22.17
CA ALA A 132 -2.05 9.33 -23.58
C ALA A 132 -2.21 7.89 -24.12
N GLY A 133 -1.80 6.89 -23.34
CA GLY A 133 -1.97 5.48 -23.70
C GLY A 133 -3.44 5.09 -23.83
N LYS A 134 -4.33 5.57 -22.95
CA LYS A 134 -5.78 5.34 -23.05
C LYS A 134 -6.38 5.99 -24.29
N VAL A 135 -5.95 7.21 -24.62
CA VAL A 135 -6.41 7.91 -25.86
C VAL A 135 -6.00 7.10 -27.08
N ALA A 136 -4.73 6.71 -27.20
CA ALA A 136 -4.25 5.89 -28.29
C ALA A 136 -5.00 4.55 -28.41
N ALA A 137 -5.26 3.87 -27.29
CA ALA A 137 -6.00 2.61 -27.27
C ALA A 137 -7.46 2.81 -27.72
N ARG A 138 -8.14 3.91 -27.31
CA ARG A 138 -9.50 4.23 -27.79
C ARG A 138 -9.52 4.49 -29.29
N ASN A 139 -8.54 5.19 -29.82
CA ASN A 139 -8.41 5.42 -31.26
C ASN A 139 -8.21 4.11 -32.04
N ASN A 140 -7.60 3.11 -31.42
CA ASN A 140 -7.45 1.76 -31.96
C ASN A 140 -8.66 0.84 -31.66
N GLY A 141 -9.80 1.40 -31.22
CA GLY A 141 -11.05 0.65 -30.99
C GLY A 141 -11.12 -0.11 -29.67
N VAL A 142 -10.16 0.11 -28.74
CA VAL A 142 -10.23 -0.53 -27.41
C VAL A 142 -11.27 0.17 -26.55
N VAL A 143 -12.25 -0.57 -26.07
CA VAL A 143 -13.28 -0.11 -25.14
C VAL A 143 -12.84 -0.42 -23.71
N PHE A 144 -12.65 0.63 -22.89
CA PHE A 144 -12.33 0.50 -21.48
C PHE A 144 -13.60 0.29 -20.65
N GLY A 145 -13.45 -0.42 -19.56
CA GLY A 145 -14.52 -0.70 -18.62
C GLY A 145 -15.03 -2.14 -18.71
N ARG A 146 -16.14 -2.41 -18.05
CA ARG A 146 -16.75 -3.73 -18.06
C ARG A 146 -17.33 -4.04 -19.44
N LYS A 147 -17.00 -5.21 -19.98
CA LYS A 147 -17.53 -5.64 -21.29
C LYS A 147 -19.06 -5.67 -21.26
N ALA A 148 -19.70 -5.21 -22.35
CA ALA A 148 -21.13 -5.35 -22.52
C ALA A 148 -21.53 -6.83 -22.40
N GLY A 149 -22.65 -7.11 -21.73
CA GLY A 149 -23.10 -8.49 -21.48
C GLY A 149 -22.35 -9.26 -20.38
N SER A 150 -21.29 -8.70 -19.78
CA SER A 150 -20.55 -9.36 -18.69
C SER A 150 -21.25 -9.23 -17.31
N ASN A 151 -22.47 -8.70 -17.29
CA ASN A 151 -23.26 -8.69 -16.07
C ASN A 151 -23.74 -10.12 -15.77
N GLU A 152 -23.59 -10.52 -14.52
CA GLU A 152 -24.15 -11.77 -14.03
C GLU A 152 -25.66 -11.79 -14.29
N ARG A 153 -26.16 -12.89 -14.86
CA ARG A 153 -27.61 -13.02 -15.08
C ARG A 153 -28.33 -12.97 -13.73
N LYS A 154 -29.50 -12.32 -13.70
CA LYS A 154 -30.30 -12.17 -12.47
C LYS A 154 -30.58 -13.51 -11.80
N VAL A 155 -30.81 -14.56 -12.60
CA VAL A 155 -31.06 -15.92 -12.13
C VAL A 155 -29.79 -16.49 -11.44
N ASP A 156 -28.61 -16.34 -12.06
CA ASP A 156 -27.35 -16.84 -11.51
C ASP A 156 -27.00 -16.10 -10.19
N PHE A 157 -27.29 -14.79 -10.15
CA PHE A 157 -27.14 -14.00 -8.92
C PHE A 157 -28.01 -14.53 -7.77
N LEU A 158 -29.29 -14.83 -8.02
CA LEU A 158 -30.20 -15.37 -7.01
C LEU A 158 -29.84 -16.82 -6.63
N ASN A 159 -29.21 -17.57 -7.51
CA ASN A 159 -28.82 -18.96 -7.27
C ASN A 159 -27.60 -19.15 -6.39
N LYS A 160 -26.86 -18.08 -6.02
CA LYS A 160 -25.79 -18.15 -5.04
C LYS A 160 -26.32 -18.61 -3.67
N GLU A 161 -25.60 -19.49 -3.00
CA GLU A 161 -26.07 -20.10 -1.71
C GLU A 161 -26.58 -19.07 -0.70
N ASN A 162 -25.77 -18.04 -0.45
CA ASN A 162 -26.16 -16.98 0.48
C ASN A 162 -27.39 -16.18 0.01
N ASN A 163 -27.52 -15.93 -1.29
CA ASN A 163 -28.66 -15.21 -1.85
C ASN A 163 -29.93 -16.06 -1.85
N LYS A 164 -29.84 -17.38 -2.02
CA LYS A 164 -30.95 -18.32 -1.83
C LYS A 164 -31.45 -18.31 -0.41
N LEU A 165 -30.53 -18.29 0.57
CA LEU A 165 -30.87 -18.21 1.99
C LEU A 165 -31.59 -16.90 2.29
N ILE A 166 -31.06 -15.78 1.82
CA ILE A 166 -31.70 -14.46 1.96
C ILE A 166 -33.11 -14.48 1.33
N LEU A 167 -33.25 -15.03 0.12
CA LEU A 167 -34.53 -15.10 -0.58
C LEU A 167 -35.56 -15.94 0.19
N ARG A 168 -35.12 -17.03 0.82
CA ARG A 168 -35.98 -17.86 1.69
C ARG A 168 -36.55 -17.05 2.85
N TYR A 169 -35.71 -16.34 3.62
CA TYR A 169 -36.17 -15.50 4.73
C TYR A 169 -37.10 -14.37 4.26
N LEU A 170 -36.81 -13.76 3.09
CA LEU A 170 -37.66 -12.74 2.51
C LEU A 170 -39.05 -13.29 2.13
N ASN A 171 -39.14 -14.52 1.62
CA ASN A 171 -40.40 -15.18 1.27
C ASN A 171 -41.20 -15.62 2.53
N GLU A 172 -40.51 -16.01 3.60
CA GLU A 172 -41.16 -16.37 4.87
C GLU A 172 -41.83 -15.14 5.55
N GLY A 173 -41.33 -13.92 5.27
CA GLY A 173 -41.92 -12.67 5.72
C GLY A 173 -41.92 -12.42 7.24
N LYS A 174 -41.30 -13.31 8.02
CA LYS A 174 -41.27 -13.27 9.47
C LYS A 174 -40.05 -12.55 10.06
N THR A 175 -39.04 -12.29 9.23
CA THR A 175 -37.72 -11.81 9.66
C THR A 175 -37.46 -10.43 9.09
N THR A 176 -36.99 -9.51 9.90
CA THR A 176 -36.62 -8.17 9.46
C THR A 176 -35.33 -8.18 8.65
N ILE A 177 -35.13 -7.16 7.80
CA ILE A 177 -33.89 -7.02 6.98
C ILE A 177 -32.64 -7.02 7.88
N ARG A 178 -32.70 -6.43 9.07
CA ARG A 178 -31.58 -6.37 10.01
C ARG A 178 -31.26 -7.75 10.61
N GLU A 179 -32.26 -8.55 10.89
CA GLU A 179 -32.09 -9.91 11.39
C GLU A 179 -31.56 -10.82 10.29
N ILE A 180 -32.08 -10.70 9.04
CA ILE A 180 -31.52 -11.45 7.90
C ILE A 180 -30.04 -11.10 7.71
N ALA A 181 -29.65 -9.83 7.86
CA ALA A 181 -28.25 -9.39 7.77
C ALA A 181 -27.36 -10.11 8.79
N LYS A 182 -27.83 -10.24 10.03
CA LYS A 182 -27.09 -10.96 11.10
C LYS A 182 -26.99 -12.46 10.85
N ILE A 183 -28.07 -13.07 10.36
CA ILE A 183 -28.13 -14.53 10.11
C ILE A 183 -27.25 -14.93 8.91
N THR A 184 -27.25 -14.10 7.86
CA THR A 184 -26.57 -14.42 6.59
C THR A 184 -25.20 -13.78 6.45
N ASP A 185 -24.75 -13.02 7.43
CA ASP A 185 -23.52 -12.20 7.41
C ASP A 185 -23.43 -11.32 6.14
N ALA A 186 -24.57 -10.84 5.68
CA ALA A 186 -24.69 -10.02 4.48
C ALA A 186 -25.05 -8.57 4.84
N SER A 187 -24.53 -7.60 4.07
CA SER A 187 -24.93 -6.21 4.24
C SER A 187 -26.41 -6.00 3.91
N THR A 188 -27.06 -5.07 4.59
CA THR A 188 -28.45 -4.68 4.30
C THR A 188 -28.62 -4.25 2.83
N ALA A 189 -27.60 -3.64 2.22
CA ALA A 189 -27.57 -3.29 0.81
C ALA A 189 -27.64 -4.53 -0.10
N THR A 190 -26.91 -5.61 0.26
CA THR A 190 -26.96 -6.89 -0.44
C THR A 190 -28.37 -7.49 -0.38
N ILE A 191 -29.00 -7.48 0.81
CA ILE A 191 -30.35 -8.02 1.01
C ILE A 191 -31.37 -7.22 0.19
N MET A 192 -31.28 -5.90 0.18
CA MET A 192 -32.13 -5.04 -0.66
C MET A 192 -31.94 -5.30 -2.15
N LYS A 193 -30.70 -5.56 -2.57
CA LYS A 193 -30.40 -5.96 -3.96
C LYS A 193 -31.04 -7.30 -4.31
N VAL A 194 -30.92 -8.31 -3.44
CA VAL A 194 -31.59 -9.62 -3.61
C VAL A 194 -33.09 -9.45 -3.69
N LYS A 195 -33.71 -8.68 -2.78
CA LYS A 195 -35.13 -8.36 -2.79
C LYS A 195 -35.57 -7.73 -4.12
N LYS A 196 -34.84 -6.71 -4.58
CA LYS A 196 -35.14 -6.04 -5.86
C LYS A 196 -35.08 -7.01 -7.03
N VAL A 197 -34.02 -7.79 -7.14
CA VAL A 197 -33.82 -8.75 -8.23
C VAL A 197 -34.88 -9.87 -8.18
N ALA A 198 -35.24 -10.32 -6.97
CA ALA A 198 -36.27 -11.35 -6.79
C ALA A 198 -37.67 -10.86 -7.19
N ILE A 199 -38.02 -9.59 -6.93
CA ILE A 199 -39.26 -8.96 -7.41
C ILE A 199 -39.25 -8.90 -8.95
N GLU A 200 -38.14 -8.42 -9.53
CA GLU A 200 -38.00 -8.32 -11.01
C GLU A 200 -38.09 -9.68 -11.72
N THR A 201 -37.64 -10.74 -11.06
CA THR A 201 -37.69 -12.12 -11.58
C THR A 201 -38.94 -12.90 -11.16
N LYS A 202 -39.91 -12.25 -10.52
CA LYS A 202 -41.15 -12.83 -10.00
C LYS A 202 -40.95 -13.97 -8.99
N GLN A 203 -39.82 -14.04 -8.32
CA GLN A 203 -39.50 -15.03 -7.28
C GLN A 203 -39.93 -14.56 -5.87
N LEU A 204 -40.26 -13.29 -5.71
CA LEU A 204 -40.82 -12.70 -4.51
C LEU A 204 -42.08 -11.89 -4.88
N LYS A 205 -43.20 -12.16 -4.25
CA LYS A 205 -44.41 -11.35 -4.44
C LYS A 205 -44.29 -10.06 -3.62
N VAL A 206 -44.60 -8.93 -4.21
CA VAL A 206 -44.77 -7.66 -3.48
C VAL A 206 -46.04 -7.81 -2.64
N ALA A 207 -45.89 -7.80 -1.31
CA ALA A 207 -47.04 -7.71 -0.41
C ALA A 207 -47.51 -6.26 -0.38
#